data_e20875a67ee80856c58aa710f659f4cd
#
_entry.id   e20875a67ee80856c58aa710f659f4cd
#
_cell.length_a   1.000
_cell.length_b   1.000
_cell.length_c   1.000
_cell.angle_alpha   90.00
_cell.angle_beta   90.00
_cell.angle_gamma   90.00
#
_symmetry.space_group_name_H-M   'P 1'
#
loop_
_entity.id
_entity.type
_entity.pdbx_description
1 polymer ?
#
loop_
_entity_poly.entity_id
_entity_poly.type
_entity_poly.pdbx_seq_one_letter_code
_entity_poly.pdbx_strand_id
1 'polypeptide(L)'
;MGLDMMLYGDKSIYIKNTPAKVDGFPVEVDGFPVESIVLDMGYWRKHANLHGFIVDCFADGNDDCQRINLDVDDLNHLIKTLEDDKMYEETTTGFFFGRSYFPGEKDEYGSYEEQKARDIDLFTKARNWLMSNYSKKDEYRSVYYQASW
;
A
#
# COMPACT_ATOMS: atom_id res chain seq x y z
N MET A 1 -18.57 9.00 5.78
CA MET A 1 -18.10 8.81 4.40
C MET A 1 -16.83 9.62 4.18
N GLY A 2 -15.99 9.16 3.31
CA GLY A 2 -14.71 9.81 2.99
C GLY A 2 -13.77 8.82 2.37
N LEU A 3 -12.66 9.31 1.83
CA LEU A 3 -11.62 8.48 1.26
C LEU A 3 -10.84 7.75 2.36
N ASP A 4 -11.05 6.46 2.46
CA ASP A 4 -10.26 5.54 3.26
C ASP A 4 -9.34 4.74 2.33
N MET A 5 -8.06 4.67 2.67
CA MET A 5 -7.03 4.09 1.83
C MET A 5 -6.24 3.06 2.62
N MET A 6 -6.03 1.90 2.04
CA MET A 6 -5.37 0.77 2.68
C MET A 6 -4.25 0.22 1.80
N LEU A 7 -3.16 -0.15 2.44
CA LEU A 7 -2.07 -0.92 1.83
C LEU A 7 -1.99 -2.28 2.52
N TYR A 8 -2.04 -3.33 1.73
CA TYR A 8 -2.00 -4.70 2.22
C TYR A 8 -0.85 -5.49 1.61
N GLY A 9 -0.34 -6.44 2.36
CA GLY A 9 0.50 -7.50 1.85
C GLY A 9 -0.23 -8.83 1.94
N ASP A 10 -0.12 -9.65 0.92
CA ASP A 10 -0.70 -10.99 0.87
C ASP A 10 0.42 -12.01 0.65
N LYS A 11 0.45 -13.06 1.45
CA LYS A 11 1.39 -14.17 1.26
C LYS A 11 0.69 -15.52 1.33
N SER A 12 1.09 -16.42 0.44
CA SER A 12 0.55 -17.76 0.33
C SER A 12 1.63 -18.72 -0.18
N ILE A 13 1.33 -20.00 -0.16
CA ILE A 13 2.17 -21.05 -0.76
C ILE A 13 1.56 -21.45 -2.11
N TYR A 14 2.38 -21.62 -3.13
CA TYR A 14 1.92 -22.00 -4.48
C TYR A 14 1.29 -23.39 -4.54
N ILE A 15 1.67 -24.28 -3.65
CA ILE A 15 1.17 -25.68 -3.65
C ILE A 15 -0.21 -25.70 -3.03
N LYS A 16 -1.20 -26.16 -3.81
CA LYS A 16 -2.58 -26.28 -3.36
C LYS A 16 -2.69 -27.15 -2.09
N ASN A 17 -3.53 -26.73 -1.16
CA ASN A 17 -3.74 -27.34 0.16
C ASN A 17 -2.51 -27.32 1.09
N THR A 18 -1.52 -26.50 0.78
CA THR A 18 -0.39 -26.26 1.66
C THR A 18 -0.65 -24.98 2.45
N PRO A 19 -0.61 -25.02 3.79
CA PRO A 19 -0.85 -23.84 4.61
C PRO A 19 0.18 -22.76 4.38
N ALA A 20 -0.24 -21.49 4.45
CA ALA A 20 0.67 -20.36 4.61
C ALA A 20 1.50 -20.53 5.88
N LYS A 21 2.70 -19.95 5.89
CA LYS A 21 3.63 -20.09 7.02
C LYS A 21 3.88 -18.74 7.69
N VAL A 22 4.03 -18.79 9.02
CA VAL A 22 4.55 -17.69 9.84
C VAL A 22 5.82 -18.18 10.51
N ASP A 23 6.92 -17.44 10.35
CA ASP A 23 8.26 -17.82 10.87
C ASP A 23 8.67 -19.26 10.53
N GLY A 24 8.31 -19.70 9.32
CA GLY A 24 8.63 -21.04 8.82
C GLY A 24 7.67 -22.16 9.28
N PHE A 25 6.68 -21.85 10.12
CA PHE A 25 5.70 -22.81 10.63
C PHE A 25 4.36 -22.68 9.90
N PRO A 26 3.74 -23.80 9.50
CA PRO A 26 2.41 -23.79 8.88
C PRO A 26 1.35 -23.27 9.84
N VAL A 27 0.38 -22.50 9.31
CA VAL A 27 -0.70 -21.92 10.11
C VAL A 27 -2.01 -22.67 9.87
N GLU A 28 -2.63 -23.10 10.96
CA GLU A 28 -3.98 -23.66 10.97
C GLU A 28 -4.87 -22.87 11.93
N VAL A 29 -6.14 -22.74 11.57
CA VAL A 29 -7.17 -22.11 12.41
C VAL A 29 -8.38 -23.03 12.46
N ASP A 30 -8.82 -23.37 13.67
CA ASP A 30 -9.97 -24.25 13.92
C ASP A 30 -9.88 -25.60 13.18
N GLY A 31 -8.67 -26.13 13.04
CA GLY A 31 -8.40 -27.40 12.35
C GLY A 31 -8.31 -27.30 10.82
N PHE A 32 -8.39 -26.09 10.25
CA PHE A 32 -8.27 -25.87 8.81
C PHE A 32 -6.95 -25.15 8.46
N PRO A 33 -6.29 -25.55 7.35
CA PRO A 33 -5.11 -24.85 6.88
C PRO A 33 -5.47 -23.44 6.41
N VAL A 34 -4.63 -22.46 6.76
CA VAL A 34 -4.77 -21.08 6.29
C VAL A 34 -4.16 -20.97 4.90
N GLU A 35 -4.96 -20.62 3.90
CA GLU A 35 -4.53 -20.51 2.51
C GLU A 35 -3.60 -19.32 2.27
N SER A 36 -3.97 -18.16 2.80
CA SER A 36 -3.18 -16.94 2.69
C SER A 36 -3.23 -16.11 3.96
N ILE A 37 -2.24 -15.25 4.12
CA ILE A 37 -2.16 -14.30 5.24
C ILE A 37 -2.12 -12.90 4.67
N VAL A 38 -3.03 -12.04 5.12
CA VAL A 38 -3.10 -10.63 4.73
C VAL A 38 -2.50 -9.79 5.85
N LEU A 39 -1.52 -8.96 5.50
CA LEU A 39 -0.86 -8.04 6.41
C LEU A 39 -1.41 -6.63 6.20
N ASP A 40 -1.77 -5.96 7.29
CA ASP A 40 -2.07 -4.54 7.29
C ASP A 40 -0.74 -3.75 7.27
N MET A 41 -0.43 -3.17 6.12
CA MET A 41 0.84 -2.45 5.91
C MET A 41 0.69 -0.93 6.03
N GLY A 42 -0.52 -0.40 5.93
CA GLY A 42 -0.75 1.02 6.06
C GLY A 42 -2.21 1.43 5.84
N TYR A 43 -2.57 2.51 6.50
CA TYR A 43 -3.88 3.12 6.39
C TYR A 43 -3.74 4.63 6.34
N TRP A 44 -4.48 5.25 5.43
CA TRP A 44 -4.61 6.70 5.32
C TRP A 44 -6.07 7.08 5.24
N ARG A 45 -6.36 8.26 5.71
CA ARG A 45 -7.67 8.87 5.51
C ARG A 45 -7.50 10.22 4.83
N LYS A 46 -8.23 10.39 3.72
CA LYS A 46 -8.28 11.66 2.98
C LYS A 46 -6.92 12.16 2.46
N HIS A 47 -6.01 11.26 2.13
CA HIS A 47 -4.75 11.61 1.48
C HIS A 47 -4.94 11.63 -0.05
N ALA A 48 -5.65 12.65 -0.53
CA ALA A 48 -6.17 12.72 -1.88
C ALA A 48 -5.08 12.65 -2.97
N ASN A 49 -3.96 13.33 -2.77
CA ASN A 49 -2.88 13.36 -3.77
C ASN A 49 -2.17 12.00 -3.91
N LEU A 50 -1.98 11.29 -2.80
CA LEU A 50 -1.45 9.92 -2.84
C LEU A 50 -2.40 8.98 -3.59
N HIS A 51 -3.70 9.08 -3.29
CA HIS A 51 -4.73 8.30 -3.98
C HIS A 51 -4.73 8.55 -5.49
N GLY A 52 -4.79 9.82 -5.89
CA GLY A 52 -4.80 10.21 -7.30
C GLY A 52 -3.55 9.75 -8.03
N PHE A 53 -2.38 9.87 -7.42
CA PHE A 53 -1.13 9.39 -8.00
C PHE A 53 -1.15 7.88 -8.24
N ILE A 54 -1.60 7.09 -7.25
CA ILE A 54 -1.68 5.63 -7.38
C ILE A 54 -2.65 5.22 -8.48
N VAL A 55 -3.84 5.85 -8.52
CA VAL A 55 -4.85 5.57 -9.56
C VAL A 55 -4.32 5.92 -10.95
N ASP A 56 -3.74 7.10 -11.12
CA ASP A 56 -3.26 7.55 -12.42
C ASP A 56 -2.07 6.74 -12.93
N CYS A 57 -1.11 6.42 -12.06
CA CYS A 57 0.11 5.72 -12.47
C CYS A 57 -0.07 4.20 -12.58
N PHE A 58 -0.92 3.59 -11.77
CA PHE A 58 -0.97 2.12 -11.62
C PHE A 58 -2.33 1.50 -11.92
N ALA A 59 -3.34 2.31 -12.22
CA ALA A 59 -4.68 1.85 -12.62
C ALA A 59 -5.23 2.56 -13.87
N ASP A 60 -4.34 3.18 -14.65
CA ASP A 60 -4.69 3.90 -15.90
C ASP A 60 -5.80 4.96 -15.69
N GLY A 61 -5.83 5.61 -14.51
CA GLY A 61 -6.82 6.60 -14.14
C GLY A 61 -8.20 6.03 -13.78
N ASN A 62 -8.33 4.71 -13.69
CA ASN A 62 -9.59 4.05 -13.35
C ASN A 62 -9.78 3.95 -11.84
N ASP A 63 -10.67 4.79 -11.31
CA ASP A 63 -10.94 4.92 -9.87
C ASP A 63 -12.32 4.34 -9.52
N ASP A 64 -12.36 3.03 -9.29
CA ASP A 64 -13.58 2.27 -9.00
C ASP A 64 -13.49 1.43 -7.72
N CYS A 65 -12.67 1.86 -6.76
CA CYS A 65 -12.39 1.12 -5.51
C CYS A 65 -11.78 -0.27 -5.73
N GLN A 66 -11.20 -0.52 -6.91
CA GLN A 66 -10.56 -1.79 -7.22
C GLN A 66 -9.25 -1.98 -6.45
N ARG A 67 -8.85 -3.23 -6.36
CA ARG A 67 -7.53 -3.63 -5.87
C ARG A 67 -6.48 -3.30 -6.92
N ILE A 68 -5.47 -2.52 -6.55
CA ILE A 68 -4.35 -2.12 -7.41
C ILE A 68 -3.09 -2.81 -6.91
N ASN A 69 -2.56 -3.75 -7.66
CA ASN A 69 -1.31 -4.42 -7.32
C ASN A 69 -0.12 -3.48 -7.56
N LEU A 70 0.82 -3.48 -6.62
CA LEU A 70 2.04 -2.69 -6.67
C LEU A 70 3.25 -3.62 -6.60
N ASP A 71 4.03 -3.67 -7.65
CA ASP A 71 5.28 -4.41 -7.68
C ASP A 71 6.44 -3.59 -7.09
N VAL A 72 7.64 -4.14 -7.11
CA VAL A 72 8.83 -3.47 -6.56
C VAL A 72 9.14 -2.18 -7.32
N ASP A 73 8.96 -2.16 -8.64
CA ASP A 73 9.22 -0.98 -9.46
C ASP A 73 8.18 0.12 -9.19
N ASP A 74 6.91 -0.25 -9.02
CA ASP A 74 5.84 0.67 -8.62
C ASP A 74 6.13 1.31 -7.27
N LEU A 75 6.54 0.50 -6.29
CA LEU A 75 6.90 0.99 -4.95
C LEU A 75 8.15 1.89 -4.98
N ASN A 76 9.14 1.57 -5.79
CA ASN A 76 10.30 2.45 -6.00
C ASN A 76 9.89 3.79 -6.64
N HIS A 77 8.98 3.76 -7.60
CA HIS A 77 8.45 4.98 -8.23
C HIS A 77 7.70 5.85 -7.21
N LEU A 78 6.83 5.24 -6.38
CA LEU A 78 6.15 5.95 -5.29
C LEU A 78 7.13 6.61 -4.33
N ILE A 79 8.11 5.86 -3.83
CA ILE A 79 9.12 6.36 -2.88
C ILE A 79 9.89 7.55 -3.48
N LYS A 80 10.36 7.39 -4.72
CA LYS A 80 11.12 8.46 -5.37
C LYS A 80 10.27 9.71 -5.62
N THR A 81 9.03 9.56 -6.01
CA THR A 81 8.10 10.68 -6.21
C THR A 81 7.85 11.44 -4.91
N LEU A 82 7.73 10.72 -3.79
CA LEU A 82 7.61 11.33 -2.46
C LEU A 82 8.90 12.05 -2.04
N GLU A 83 10.06 11.44 -2.23
CA GLU A 83 11.36 12.04 -1.92
C GLU A 83 11.62 13.33 -2.71
N ASP A 84 11.22 13.35 -3.97
CA ASP A 84 11.40 14.48 -4.89
C ASP A 84 10.28 15.56 -4.77
N ASP A 85 9.33 15.40 -3.86
CA ASP A 85 8.17 16.28 -3.66
C ASP A 85 7.28 16.49 -4.90
N LYS A 86 7.28 15.52 -5.83
CA LYS A 86 6.56 15.63 -7.11
C LYS A 86 5.11 15.18 -7.07
N MET A 87 4.69 14.54 -6.00
CA MET A 87 3.30 14.09 -5.84
C MET A 87 2.31 15.23 -5.61
N TYR A 88 2.81 16.42 -5.24
CA TYR A 88 2.02 17.54 -4.73
C TYR A 88 1.89 18.69 -5.71
N GLU A 89 2.25 18.49 -6.97
CA GLU A 89 2.17 19.53 -8.00
C GLU A 89 0.72 19.92 -8.32
N GLU A 90 -0.22 18.97 -8.22
CA GLU A 90 -1.65 19.20 -8.46
C GLU A 90 -2.49 18.55 -7.35
N THR A 91 -3.63 19.18 -7.04
CA THR A 91 -4.58 18.62 -6.08
C THR A 91 -5.52 17.64 -6.76
N THR A 92 -5.50 16.39 -6.32
CA THR A 92 -6.50 15.41 -6.72
C THR A 92 -7.84 15.77 -6.08
N THR A 93 -8.87 15.90 -6.92
CA THR A 93 -10.22 16.24 -6.49
C THR A 93 -11.15 15.05 -6.57
N GLY A 94 -12.05 14.97 -5.61
CA GLY A 94 -13.11 13.97 -5.58
C GLY A 94 -14.08 14.28 -4.45
N PHE A 95 -15.31 13.79 -4.59
CA PHE A 95 -16.32 14.01 -3.57
C PHE A 95 -15.89 13.24 -2.30
N PHE A 96 -15.74 13.92 -1.18
CA PHE A 96 -15.26 13.39 0.11
C PHE A 96 -13.77 13.03 0.17
N PHE A 97 -12.96 13.30 -0.85
CA PHE A 97 -11.53 12.93 -0.84
C PHE A 97 -10.72 13.70 0.20
N GLY A 98 -11.14 14.91 0.57
CA GLY A 98 -10.39 15.76 1.44
C GLY A 98 -9.20 16.38 0.74
N ARG A 99 -8.14 16.66 1.50
CA ARG A 99 -6.94 17.34 1.00
C ARG A 99 -5.70 16.79 1.69
N SER A 100 -4.67 16.54 0.90
CA SER A 100 -3.33 16.26 1.41
C SER A 100 -2.64 17.54 1.92
N TYR A 101 -1.66 17.39 2.80
CA TYR A 101 -0.74 18.49 3.11
C TYR A 101 0.14 18.82 1.89
N PHE A 102 0.43 20.08 1.70
CA PHE A 102 1.44 20.54 0.76
C PHE A 102 2.77 20.88 1.49
N PRO A 103 3.90 20.93 0.77
CA PRO A 103 5.18 21.29 1.38
C PRO A 103 5.10 22.57 2.23
N GLY A 104 5.56 22.49 3.47
CA GLY A 104 5.53 23.59 4.44
C GLY A 104 4.23 23.70 5.24
N GLU A 105 3.19 22.96 4.93
CA GLU A 105 1.93 22.99 5.67
C GLU A 105 2.00 22.16 6.95
N LYS A 106 1.35 22.67 7.98
CA LYS A 106 1.12 21.99 9.27
C LYS A 106 -0.14 22.51 9.92
N ASP A 107 -0.76 21.70 10.75
CA ASP A 107 -1.89 22.07 11.60
C ASP A 107 -1.86 21.30 12.94
N GLU A 108 -2.94 21.31 13.70
CA GLU A 108 -3.04 20.60 14.98
C GLU A 108 -3.05 19.08 14.85
N TYR A 109 -3.28 18.54 13.66
CA TYR A 109 -3.37 17.11 13.38
C TYR A 109 -2.10 16.51 12.77
N GLY A 110 -1.20 17.34 12.27
CA GLY A 110 0.05 16.88 11.67
C GLY A 110 0.70 17.89 10.75
N SER A 111 1.70 17.42 10.01
CA SER A 111 2.43 18.24 9.05
C SER A 111 2.74 17.47 7.77
N TYR A 112 3.07 18.22 6.71
CA TYR A 112 3.57 17.65 5.47
C TYR A 112 4.80 16.76 5.70
N GLU A 113 5.76 17.22 6.50
CA GLU A 113 7.00 16.48 6.76
C GLU A 113 6.74 15.14 7.48
N GLU A 114 5.84 15.13 8.45
CA GLU A 114 5.44 13.90 9.15
C GLU A 114 4.70 12.93 8.22
N GLN A 115 3.78 13.42 7.39
CA GLN A 115 3.05 12.63 6.42
C GLN A 115 3.99 12.01 5.39
N LYS A 116 4.90 12.81 4.81
CA LYS A 116 5.91 12.37 3.86
C LYS A 116 6.82 11.28 4.44
N ALA A 117 7.35 11.51 5.64
CA ALA A 117 8.23 10.55 6.30
C ALA A 117 7.53 9.22 6.57
N ARG A 118 6.29 9.27 7.03
CA ARG A 118 5.47 8.09 7.25
C ARG A 118 5.20 7.32 5.96
N ASP A 119 4.84 8.01 4.90
CA ASP A 119 4.54 7.40 3.60
C ASP A 119 5.78 6.70 3.02
N ILE A 120 6.92 7.36 3.04
CA ILE A 120 8.20 6.78 2.60
C ILE A 120 8.54 5.53 3.42
N ASP A 121 8.37 5.58 4.74
CA ASP A 121 8.64 4.44 5.62
C ASP A 121 7.74 3.24 5.30
N LEU A 122 6.44 3.45 5.14
CA LEU A 122 5.48 2.39 4.83
C LEU A 122 5.77 1.74 3.47
N PHE A 123 5.98 2.51 2.43
CA PHE A 123 6.28 1.95 1.10
C PHE A 123 7.66 1.30 1.04
N THR A 124 8.64 1.82 1.77
CA THR A 124 9.97 1.19 1.89
C THR A 124 9.89 -0.17 2.58
N LYS A 125 9.14 -0.27 3.67
CA LYS A 125 8.90 -1.56 4.34
C LYS A 125 8.19 -2.56 3.44
N ALA A 126 7.15 -2.14 2.73
CA ALA A 126 6.41 -2.98 1.79
C ALA A 126 7.32 -3.49 0.66
N ARG A 127 8.12 -2.61 0.06
CA ARG A 127 9.10 -2.97 -0.97
C ARG A 127 10.12 -3.98 -0.46
N ASN A 128 10.72 -3.74 0.69
CA ASN A 128 11.72 -4.64 1.28
C ASN A 128 11.13 -6.00 1.59
N TRP A 129 9.89 -6.05 2.04
CA TRP A 129 9.16 -7.29 2.28
C TRP A 129 8.95 -8.10 0.99
N LEU A 130 8.60 -7.45 -0.14
CA LEU A 130 8.53 -8.10 -1.45
C LEU A 130 9.90 -8.61 -1.90
N MET A 131 10.93 -7.77 -1.80
CA MET A 131 12.28 -8.12 -2.22
C MET A 131 12.85 -9.30 -1.45
N SER A 132 12.55 -9.45 -0.17
CA SER A 132 13.01 -10.55 0.66
C SER A 132 12.46 -11.93 0.24
N ASN A 133 11.45 -11.95 -0.63
CA ASN A 133 10.84 -13.18 -1.15
C ASN A 133 11.52 -13.74 -2.40
N TYR A 134 12.41 -13.03 -3.07
CA TYR A 134 12.97 -13.45 -4.35
C TYR A 134 13.75 -14.76 -4.30
N SER A 135 14.30 -15.13 -3.14
CA SER A 135 14.98 -16.41 -2.94
C SER A 135 14.07 -17.56 -2.50
N LYS A 136 12.80 -17.31 -2.20
CA LYS A 136 11.82 -18.29 -1.73
C LYS A 136 10.99 -18.79 -2.90
N LYS A 137 11.23 -20.04 -3.32
CA LYS A 137 10.63 -20.60 -4.54
C LYS A 137 9.19 -21.07 -4.37
N ASP A 138 8.75 -21.31 -3.15
CA ASP A 138 7.44 -21.88 -2.82
C ASP A 138 6.44 -20.88 -2.22
N GLU A 139 6.91 -19.71 -1.80
CA GLU A 139 6.07 -18.65 -1.23
C GLU A 139 5.78 -17.56 -2.25
N TYR A 140 4.51 -17.21 -2.40
CA TYR A 140 4.06 -16.06 -3.17
C TYR A 140 3.77 -14.87 -2.25
N ARG A 141 4.22 -13.70 -2.65
CA ARG A 141 3.90 -12.43 -1.98
C ARG A 141 3.42 -11.40 -2.98
N SER A 142 2.42 -10.62 -2.58
CA SER A 142 1.97 -9.45 -3.32
C SER A 142 1.71 -8.29 -2.36
N VAL A 143 1.86 -7.06 -2.87
CA VAL A 143 1.42 -5.85 -2.20
C VAL A 143 0.33 -5.23 -3.06
N TYR A 144 -0.74 -4.76 -2.44
CA TYR A 144 -1.80 -4.06 -3.14
C TYR A 144 -2.37 -2.91 -2.33
N TYR A 145 -2.81 -1.93 -3.07
CA TYR A 145 -3.53 -0.77 -2.57
C TYR A 145 -5.02 -0.93 -2.86
N GLN A 146 -5.85 -0.46 -1.95
CA GLN A 146 -7.29 -0.39 -2.16
C GLN A 146 -7.87 0.83 -1.45
N ALA A 147 -8.77 1.52 -2.10
CA ALA A 147 -9.50 2.63 -1.51
C ALA A 147 -10.99 2.30 -1.38
N SER A 148 -11.63 3.01 -0.48
CA SER A 148 -13.08 3.01 -0.30
C SER A 148 -13.55 4.45 -0.10
N TRP A 149 -14.51 4.89 -0.88
CA TRP A 149 -15.05 6.25 -0.85
C TRP A 149 -16.51 6.33 -1.24
#